data_dd3eee0456622bf836fabfd5dbfdf414
#
_entry.id   dd3eee0456622bf836fabfd5dbfdf414
#
_cell.length_a   1.000
_cell.length_b   1.000
_cell.length_c   1.000
_cell.angle_alpha   90.00
_cell.angle_beta   90.00
_cell.angle_gamma   90.00
#
_symmetry.space_group_name_H-M   'P 1'
#
loop_
_entity.id
_entity.type
_entity.pdbx_description
1 polymer ?
#
loop_
_entity_poly.entity_id
_entity_poly.type
_entity_poly.pdbx_seq_one_letter_code
_entity_poly.pdbx_strand_id
1 'polypeptide(L)'
;MTPGNFSAELLDAMIAAGCQSIDFGTDAGSDRTLRAFRKSFTVDDIRAASAICRARGFPFCHSLVFGGEGESWETVAETIALMDECRPTAVTAMCGVRVYPETPMAQALLARGEVPGVEALYEPWFYVAPGVRDGLAERVREAARARGNWLLPGMKVNDEERLFARLRGRGLKGDLWRYVSRLRLGRALAAAE
;
A
#
# COMPACT_ATOMS: atom_id res chain seq x y z
N MET A 1 -6.68 3.31 -9.10
CA MET A 1 -6.14 2.93 -10.44
C MET A 1 -5.35 1.64 -10.30
N THR A 2 -5.31 0.80 -11.36
CA THR A 2 -4.43 -0.38 -11.39
C THR A 2 -3.23 -0.11 -12.31
N PRO A 3 -2.02 -0.67 -12.04
CA PRO A 3 -0.85 -0.43 -12.88
C PRO A 3 -0.95 -0.98 -14.30
N GLY A 4 -1.64 -2.12 -14.49
CA GLY A 4 -1.57 -2.93 -15.71
C GLY A 4 -2.13 -2.32 -17.01
N ASN A 5 -2.86 -1.23 -16.96
CA ASN A 5 -3.35 -0.54 -18.17
C ASN A 5 -3.05 0.96 -18.11
N PHE A 6 -1.97 1.33 -17.45
CA PHE A 6 -1.57 2.72 -17.27
C PHE A 6 -0.60 3.14 -18.37
N SER A 7 -0.94 4.19 -19.10
CA SER A 7 -0.11 4.72 -20.18
C SER A 7 0.23 6.19 -19.98
N ALA A 8 1.21 6.64 -20.73
CA ALA A 8 1.64 8.04 -20.76
C ALA A 8 0.51 8.97 -21.24
N GLU A 9 -0.19 8.56 -22.29
CA GLU A 9 -1.31 9.29 -22.88
C GLU A 9 -2.47 9.39 -21.90
N LEU A 10 -2.75 8.30 -21.14
CA LEU A 10 -3.79 8.32 -20.11
C LEU A 10 -3.43 9.33 -19.01
N LEU A 11 -2.18 9.32 -18.54
CA LEU A 11 -1.74 10.28 -17.54
C LEU A 11 -1.84 11.72 -18.04
N ASP A 12 -1.42 11.99 -19.27
CA ASP A 12 -1.51 13.32 -19.87
C ASP A 12 -2.96 13.81 -19.96
N ALA A 13 -3.89 12.93 -20.34
CA ALA A 13 -5.32 13.24 -20.34
C ALA A 13 -5.88 13.50 -18.92
N MET A 14 -5.43 12.72 -17.93
CA MET A 14 -5.82 12.92 -16.53
C MET A 14 -5.31 14.26 -15.99
N ILE A 15 -4.08 14.64 -16.31
CA ILE A 15 -3.49 15.93 -15.94
C ILE A 15 -4.30 17.07 -16.58
N ALA A 16 -4.62 16.97 -17.87
CA ALA A 16 -5.44 17.95 -18.57
C ALA A 16 -6.85 18.10 -17.96
N ALA A 17 -7.40 17.01 -17.44
CA ALA A 17 -8.68 16.99 -16.72
C ALA A 17 -8.59 17.52 -15.26
N GLY A 18 -7.39 17.93 -14.79
CA GLY A 18 -7.20 18.50 -13.45
C GLY A 18 -6.84 17.47 -12.37
N CYS A 19 -6.50 16.22 -12.73
CA CYS A 19 -6.00 15.24 -11.80
C CYS A 19 -4.66 15.70 -11.20
N GLN A 20 -4.49 15.57 -9.91
CA GLN A 20 -3.30 16.08 -9.18
C GLN A 20 -2.43 14.99 -8.58
N SER A 21 -2.90 13.76 -8.52
CA SER A 21 -2.21 12.60 -7.96
C SER A 21 -2.93 11.30 -8.31
N ILE A 22 -2.24 10.19 -8.19
CA ILE A 22 -2.80 8.84 -8.41
C ILE A 22 -2.47 7.96 -7.21
N ASP A 23 -3.44 7.15 -6.79
CA ASP A 23 -3.25 6.02 -5.89
C ASP A 23 -3.42 4.73 -6.69
N PHE A 24 -2.37 3.91 -6.73
CA PHE A 24 -2.36 2.59 -7.36
C PHE A 24 -2.71 1.51 -6.33
N GLY A 25 -3.78 0.76 -6.56
CA GLY A 25 -4.11 -0.46 -5.82
C GLY A 25 -3.18 -1.60 -6.22
N THR A 26 -1.94 -1.49 -5.79
CA THR A 26 -0.84 -2.40 -6.16
C THR A 26 -0.91 -3.70 -5.39
N ASP A 27 -1.27 -3.63 -4.11
CA ASP A 27 -1.39 -4.66 -3.11
C ASP A 27 -0.09 -5.41 -2.79
N ALA A 28 0.73 -5.82 -3.78
CA ALA A 28 2.00 -6.52 -3.57
C ALA A 28 3.04 -6.13 -4.63
N GLY A 29 4.30 -6.43 -4.35
CA GLY A 29 5.43 -6.19 -5.25
C GLY A 29 6.19 -7.46 -5.62
N SER A 30 5.55 -8.62 -5.56
CA SER A 30 6.05 -9.91 -6.00
C SER A 30 5.04 -10.54 -6.95
N ASP A 31 5.47 -11.04 -8.10
CA ASP A 31 4.58 -11.70 -9.06
C ASP A 31 3.91 -12.95 -8.46
N ARG A 32 4.57 -13.61 -7.52
CA ARG A 32 3.98 -14.73 -6.78
C ARG A 32 2.77 -14.28 -5.97
N THR A 33 2.89 -13.21 -5.22
CA THR A 33 1.82 -12.66 -4.38
C THR A 33 0.73 -12.01 -5.24
N LEU A 34 1.10 -11.30 -6.32
CA LEU A 34 0.14 -10.73 -7.28
C LEU A 34 -0.75 -11.82 -7.90
N ARG A 35 -0.17 -12.96 -8.29
CA ARG A 35 -0.94 -14.11 -8.80
C ARG A 35 -1.87 -14.69 -7.73
N ALA A 36 -1.41 -14.82 -6.48
CA ALA A 36 -2.25 -15.29 -5.38
C ALA A 36 -3.43 -14.34 -5.12
N PHE A 37 -3.22 -13.04 -5.24
CA PHE A 37 -4.28 -12.01 -5.20
C PHE A 37 -5.11 -11.92 -6.48
N ARG A 38 -4.85 -12.78 -7.48
CA ARG A 38 -5.52 -12.77 -8.79
C ARG A 38 -5.48 -11.41 -9.49
N LYS A 39 -4.34 -10.71 -9.37
CA LYS A 39 -4.14 -9.45 -10.09
C LYS A 39 -3.89 -9.71 -11.57
N SER A 40 -4.39 -8.80 -12.41
CA SER A 40 -4.25 -8.86 -13.87
C SER A 40 -3.01 -8.13 -14.38
N PHE A 41 -2.08 -7.77 -13.51
CA PHE A 41 -0.84 -7.05 -13.83
C PHE A 41 0.34 -7.67 -13.09
N THR A 42 1.53 -7.34 -13.54
CA THR A 42 2.81 -7.87 -13.10
C THR A 42 3.65 -6.81 -12.37
N VAL A 43 4.77 -7.22 -11.80
CA VAL A 43 5.78 -6.32 -11.24
C VAL A 43 6.33 -5.36 -12.30
N ASP A 44 6.46 -5.80 -13.57
CA ASP A 44 6.93 -4.94 -14.66
C ASP A 44 5.91 -3.84 -15.01
N ASP A 45 4.61 -4.14 -14.92
CA ASP A 45 3.56 -3.12 -15.08
C ASP A 45 3.64 -2.06 -13.96
N ILE A 46 3.96 -2.47 -12.72
CA ILE A 46 4.16 -1.55 -11.60
C ILE A 46 5.37 -0.64 -11.86
N ARG A 47 6.48 -1.19 -12.35
CA ARG A 47 7.68 -0.44 -12.75
C ARG A 47 7.37 0.58 -13.84
N ALA A 48 6.67 0.13 -14.90
CA ALA A 48 6.29 0.96 -16.03
C ALA A 48 5.39 2.12 -15.61
N ALA A 49 4.32 1.86 -14.87
CA ALA A 49 3.42 2.89 -14.34
C ALA A 49 4.15 3.91 -13.48
N SER A 50 5.02 3.44 -12.59
CA SER A 50 5.84 4.29 -11.74
C SER A 50 6.82 5.17 -12.55
N ALA A 51 7.46 4.61 -13.58
CA ALA A 51 8.36 5.33 -14.46
C ALA A 51 7.63 6.45 -15.22
N ILE A 52 6.41 6.18 -15.72
CA ILE A 52 5.56 7.16 -16.39
C ILE A 52 5.26 8.34 -15.46
N CYS A 53 4.85 8.09 -14.22
CA CYS A 53 4.57 9.13 -13.23
C CYS A 53 5.82 9.95 -12.90
N ARG A 54 6.97 9.28 -12.68
CA ARG A 54 8.25 9.98 -12.40
C ARG A 54 8.69 10.87 -13.54
N ALA A 55 8.59 10.39 -14.79
CA ALA A 55 8.99 11.16 -15.97
C ALA A 55 8.22 12.48 -16.10
N ARG A 56 7.02 12.56 -15.54
CA ARG A 56 6.18 13.78 -15.53
C ARG A 56 6.21 14.55 -14.21
N GLY A 57 7.00 14.11 -13.23
CA GLY A 57 6.98 14.68 -11.88
C GLY A 57 5.61 14.59 -11.21
N PHE A 58 4.78 13.64 -11.64
CA PHE A 58 3.40 13.52 -11.16
C PHE A 58 3.34 12.72 -9.86
N PRO A 59 2.69 13.23 -8.80
CA PRO A 59 2.60 12.55 -7.51
C PRO A 59 1.80 11.26 -7.61
N PHE A 60 2.34 10.17 -7.07
CA PHE A 60 1.67 8.87 -7.02
C PHE A 60 1.97 8.12 -5.73
N CYS A 61 1.04 7.27 -5.34
CA CYS A 61 1.11 6.40 -4.18
C CYS A 61 0.91 4.95 -4.62
N HIS A 62 1.56 4.03 -3.94
CA HIS A 62 1.23 2.60 -3.99
C HIS A 62 0.58 2.17 -2.70
N SER A 63 -0.62 1.58 -2.80
CA SER A 63 -1.32 0.95 -1.67
C SER A 63 -0.98 -0.53 -1.63
N LEU A 64 -0.46 -0.99 -0.50
CA LEU A 64 0.02 -2.36 -0.26
C LEU A 64 -0.76 -3.05 0.85
N VAL A 65 -0.90 -4.37 0.71
CA VAL A 65 -1.46 -5.26 1.73
C VAL A 65 -0.50 -6.42 1.93
N PHE A 66 0.13 -6.48 3.09
CA PHE A 66 1.02 -7.56 3.46
C PHE A 66 0.27 -8.66 4.22
N GLY A 67 0.71 -9.90 4.12
CA GLY A 67 0.17 -11.05 4.82
C GLY A 67 -0.84 -11.87 4.03
N GLY A 68 -0.93 -11.66 2.71
CA GLY A 68 -1.84 -12.42 1.85
C GLY A 68 -1.46 -13.89 1.67
N GLU A 69 -2.36 -14.68 1.06
CA GLU A 69 -2.09 -16.10 0.78
C GLU A 69 -0.80 -16.25 -0.04
N GLY A 70 0.03 -17.23 0.33
CA GLY A 70 1.28 -17.51 -0.36
C GLY A 70 2.42 -16.55 -0.05
N GLU A 71 2.22 -15.56 0.83
CA GLU A 71 3.28 -14.64 1.21
C GLU A 71 4.35 -15.31 2.08
N SER A 72 5.59 -14.93 1.85
CA SER A 72 6.78 -15.38 2.55
C SER A 72 7.67 -14.18 2.87
N TRP A 73 8.68 -14.36 3.71
CA TRP A 73 9.66 -13.30 3.99
C TRP A 73 10.41 -12.81 2.75
N GLU A 74 10.59 -13.70 1.76
CA GLU A 74 11.18 -13.37 0.48
C GLU A 74 10.26 -12.40 -0.30
N THR A 75 8.96 -12.73 -0.46
CA THR A 75 8.02 -11.86 -1.19
C THR A 75 7.76 -10.54 -0.47
N VAL A 76 7.81 -10.51 0.87
CA VAL A 76 7.82 -9.28 1.66
C VAL A 76 9.03 -8.40 1.31
N ALA A 77 10.22 -9.01 1.25
CA ALA A 77 11.45 -8.30 0.87
C ALA A 77 11.41 -7.80 -0.57
N GLU A 78 10.91 -8.60 -1.52
CA GLU A 78 10.69 -8.20 -2.93
C GLU A 78 9.77 -6.99 -3.02
N THR A 79 8.66 -6.99 -2.28
CA THR A 79 7.70 -5.86 -2.26
C THR A 79 8.36 -4.58 -1.74
N ILE A 80 9.13 -4.68 -0.66
CA ILE A 80 9.85 -3.53 -0.10
C ILE A 80 10.89 -3.00 -1.09
N ALA A 81 11.68 -3.88 -1.71
CA ALA A 81 12.70 -3.52 -2.69
C ALA A 81 12.09 -2.87 -3.94
N LEU A 82 10.95 -3.38 -4.42
CA LEU A 82 10.23 -2.78 -5.55
C LEU A 82 9.78 -1.36 -5.24
N MET A 83 9.32 -1.08 -4.03
CA MET A 83 8.93 0.29 -3.65
C MET A 83 10.14 1.24 -3.59
N ASP A 84 11.31 0.75 -3.17
CA ASP A 84 12.57 1.52 -3.22
C ASP A 84 12.98 1.83 -4.67
N GLU A 85 12.81 0.88 -5.57
CA GLU A 85 13.07 1.04 -7.01
C GLU A 85 12.09 2.02 -7.66
N CYS A 86 10.78 1.84 -7.40
CA CYS A 86 9.71 2.67 -7.95
C CYS A 86 9.73 4.11 -7.46
N ARG A 87 10.25 4.37 -6.28
CA ARG A 87 10.35 5.70 -5.65
C ARG A 87 9.06 6.50 -5.71
N PRO A 88 7.93 5.97 -5.20
CA PRO A 88 6.67 6.70 -5.17
C PRO A 88 6.73 7.90 -4.23
N THR A 89 5.83 8.85 -4.41
CA THR A 89 5.65 9.98 -3.49
C THR A 89 5.28 9.49 -2.09
N ALA A 90 4.42 8.47 -2.02
CA ALA A 90 4.08 7.78 -0.78
C ALA A 90 3.80 6.29 -1.02
N VAL A 91 3.92 5.50 0.04
CA VAL A 91 3.42 4.13 0.13
C VAL A 91 2.45 4.06 1.28
N THR A 92 1.24 3.58 1.06
CA THR A 92 0.35 3.19 2.14
C THR A 92 0.40 1.68 2.29
N ALA A 93 0.56 1.17 3.50
CA ALA A 93 0.68 -0.27 3.72
C ALA A 93 -0.17 -0.72 4.92
N MET A 94 -0.83 -1.86 4.75
CA MET A 94 -1.59 -2.54 5.79
C MET A 94 -1.05 -3.96 5.97
N CYS A 95 -1.14 -4.50 7.18
CA CYS A 95 -0.83 -5.89 7.50
C CYS A 95 -2.11 -6.65 7.78
N GLY A 96 -2.27 -7.77 7.08
CA GLY A 96 -3.47 -8.60 7.10
C GLY A 96 -4.49 -8.26 6.01
N VAL A 97 -5.02 -9.29 5.41
CA VAL A 97 -6.09 -9.20 4.41
C VAL A 97 -7.43 -9.27 5.11
N ARG A 98 -8.25 -8.23 5.01
CA ARG A 98 -9.61 -8.26 5.54
C ARG A 98 -10.42 -9.34 4.83
N VAL A 99 -10.97 -10.26 5.58
CA VAL A 99 -11.84 -11.31 5.06
C VAL A 99 -13.30 -10.90 5.22
N TYR A 100 -14.02 -10.90 4.11
CA TYR A 100 -15.45 -10.59 4.09
C TYR A 100 -16.27 -11.89 3.94
N PRO A 101 -17.46 -11.98 4.53
CA PRO A 101 -18.37 -13.10 4.32
C PRO A 101 -18.60 -13.37 2.83
N GLU A 102 -18.94 -14.62 2.49
CA GLU A 102 -19.32 -15.06 1.14
C GLU A 102 -18.22 -14.95 0.05
N THR A 103 -17.02 -14.47 0.41
CA THR A 103 -15.88 -14.46 -0.52
C THR A 103 -15.27 -15.87 -0.67
N PRO A 104 -14.62 -16.18 -1.82
CA PRO A 104 -13.89 -17.43 -1.98
C PRO A 104 -12.85 -17.66 -0.88
N MET A 105 -12.20 -16.61 -0.41
CA MET A 105 -11.25 -16.68 0.70
C MET A 105 -11.94 -17.08 2.01
N ALA A 106 -13.09 -16.49 2.32
CA ALA A 106 -13.87 -16.85 3.51
C ALA A 106 -14.28 -18.31 3.49
N GLN A 107 -14.77 -18.80 2.34
CA GLN A 107 -15.17 -20.21 2.17
C GLN A 107 -13.98 -21.16 2.38
N ALA A 108 -12.81 -20.83 1.82
CA ALA A 108 -11.61 -21.63 2.00
C ALA A 108 -11.13 -21.66 3.47
N LEU A 109 -11.17 -20.53 4.16
CA LEU A 109 -10.75 -20.41 5.55
C LEU A 109 -11.71 -21.13 6.51
N LEU A 110 -13.02 -21.03 6.26
CA LEU A 110 -14.05 -21.79 6.99
C LEU A 110 -13.86 -23.30 6.80
N ALA A 111 -13.64 -23.76 5.56
CA ALA A 111 -13.41 -25.18 5.27
C ALA A 111 -12.13 -25.73 5.93
N ARG A 112 -11.12 -24.90 6.17
CA ARG A 112 -9.89 -25.26 6.89
C ARG A 112 -10.01 -25.12 8.42
N GLY A 113 -11.16 -24.62 8.92
CA GLY A 113 -11.36 -24.38 10.35
C GLY A 113 -10.52 -23.23 10.92
N GLU A 114 -9.99 -22.34 10.08
CA GLU A 114 -9.20 -21.18 10.50
C GLU A 114 -10.09 -20.01 10.97
N VAL A 115 -11.36 -20.02 10.61
CA VAL A 115 -12.39 -19.09 11.09
C VAL A 115 -13.45 -19.89 11.83
N PRO A 116 -13.87 -19.50 13.05
CA PRO A 116 -14.79 -20.31 13.87
C PRO A 116 -16.20 -20.40 13.31
N GLY A 117 -16.62 -19.46 12.46
CA GLY A 117 -17.93 -19.42 11.83
C GLY A 117 -18.10 -18.18 10.98
N VAL A 118 -19.09 -18.14 10.08
CA VAL A 118 -19.35 -17.02 9.19
C VAL A 118 -19.67 -15.74 9.97
N GLU A 119 -20.29 -15.87 11.14
CA GLU A 119 -20.67 -14.77 12.03
C GLU A 119 -19.44 -13.97 12.48
N ALA A 120 -18.29 -14.64 12.67
CA ALA A 120 -17.03 -13.97 13.05
C ALA A 120 -16.52 -13.01 11.97
N LEU A 121 -16.95 -13.17 10.71
CA LEU A 121 -16.53 -12.33 9.60
C LEU A 121 -17.34 -11.03 9.46
N TYR A 122 -18.45 -10.89 10.18
CA TYR A 122 -19.18 -9.60 10.23
C TYR A 122 -18.43 -8.55 11.04
N GLU A 123 -17.60 -9.00 12.00
CA GLU A 123 -16.62 -8.14 12.64
C GLU A 123 -15.29 -8.07 11.85
N PRO A 124 -14.42 -7.08 12.07
CA PRO A 124 -13.12 -6.98 11.42
C PRO A 124 -12.23 -8.19 11.70
N TRP A 125 -12.18 -9.14 10.78
CA TRP A 125 -11.30 -10.30 10.82
C TRP A 125 -10.25 -10.21 9.71
N PHE A 126 -8.96 -10.40 10.08
CA PHE A 126 -7.86 -10.26 9.16
C PHE A 126 -7.04 -11.56 9.08
N TYR A 127 -6.87 -12.04 7.87
CA TYR A 127 -5.98 -13.15 7.57
C TYR A 127 -4.54 -12.65 7.47
N VAL A 128 -3.61 -13.42 8.03
CA VAL A 128 -2.17 -13.28 7.80
C VAL A 128 -1.59 -14.66 7.51
N ALA A 129 -0.87 -14.77 6.39
CA ALA A 129 -0.24 -16.02 5.98
C ALA A 129 0.64 -16.60 7.09
N PRO A 130 0.52 -17.91 7.43
CA PRO A 130 1.23 -18.51 8.54
C PRO A 130 2.75 -18.29 8.52
N GLY A 131 3.36 -18.32 7.32
CA GLY A 131 4.81 -18.17 7.15
C GLY A 131 5.38 -16.79 7.51
N VAL A 132 4.53 -15.76 7.64
CA VAL A 132 4.95 -14.39 8.00
C VAL A 132 4.19 -13.82 9.19
N ARG A 133 3.23 -14.56 9.75
CA ARG A 133 2.34 -14.09 10.83
C ARG A 133 3.13 -13.52 12.00
N ASP A 134 4.14 -14.26 12.43
CA ASP A 134 4.96 -13.86 13.55
C ASP A 134 6.01 -12.84 13.09
N GLY A 135 5.84 -11.58 13.47
CA GLY A 135 6.78 -10.50 13.17
C GLY A 135 6.48 -9.65 11.93
N LEU A 136 5.47 -9.97 11.10
CA LEU A 136 5.13 -9.20 9.90
C LEU A 136 4.92 -7.72 10.20
N ALA A 137 4.09 -7.43 11.18
CA ALA A 137 3.77 -6.05 11.55
C ALA A 137 5.03 -5.25 11.97
N GLU A 138 5.95 -5.88 12.71
CA GLU A 138 7.21 -5.22 13.10
C GLU A 138 8.12 -5.02 11.90
N ARG A 139 8.26 -6.02 11.03
CA ARG A 139 9.07 -5.92 9.81
C ARG A 139 8.61 -4.79 8.89
N VAL A 140 7.30 -4.69 8.67
CA VAL A 140 6.72 -3.60 7.86
C VAL A 140 6.88 -2.25 8.54
N ARG A 141 6.75 -2.20 9.87
CA ARG A 141 6.98 -0.98 10.68
C ARG A 141 8.43 -0.51 10.60
N GLU A 142 9.40 -1.41 10.68
CA GLU A 142 10.82 -1.10 10.49
C GLU A 142 11.09 -0.54 9.08
N ALA A 143 10.53 -1.18 8.05
CA ALA A 143 10.63 -0.70 6.68
C ALA A 143 10.07 0.72 6.52
N ALA A 144 8.94 1.01 7.15
CA ALA A 144 8.31 2.32 7.14
C ALA A 144 9.11 3.38 7.91
N ARG A 145 9.71 3.02 9.04
CA ARG A 145 10.59 3.93 9.82
C ARG A 145 11.84 4.33 9.04
N ALA A 146 12.41 3.38 8.31
CA ALA A 146 13.59 3.61 7.47
C ALA A 146 13.30 4.48 6.23
N ARG A 147 12.01 4.61 5.84
CA ARG A 147 11.56 5.29 4.61
C ARG A 147 10.54 6.36 4.95
N GLY A 148 10.92 7.63 4.92
CA GLY A 148 10.07 8.75 5.34
C GLY A 148 8.75 8.94 4.57
N ASN A 149 8.53 8.20 3.46
CA ASN A 149 7.35 8.27 2.61
C ASN A 149 6.34 7.12 2.82
N TRP A 150 6.55 6.23 3.80
CA TRP A 150 5.62 5.14 4.12
C TRP A 150 4.61 5.56 5.20
N LEU A 151 3.35 5.19 4.99
CA LEU A 151 2.22 5.43 5.87
C LEU A 151 1.60 4.09 6.28
N LEU A 152 1.41 3.89 7.57
CA LEU A 152 0.86 2.65 8.13
C LEU A 152 -0.40 2.98 8.94
N PRO A 153 -1.58 3.11 8.30
CA PRO A 153 -2.82 3.42 8.98
C PRO A 153 -3.10 2.42 10.11
N GLY A 154 -3.47 2.93 11.30
CA GLY A 154 -3.77 2.10 12.45
C GLY A 154 -2.57 1.53 13.22
N MET A 155 -1.35 1.64 12.71
CA MET A 155 -0.16 1.08 13.36
C MET A 155 0.61 2.09 14.24
N LYS A 156 0.12 3.31 14.41
CA LYS A 156 0.66 4.39 15.26
C LYS A 156 2.16 4.66 15.06
N VAL A 157 2.65 4.53 13.83
CA VAL A 157 4.07 4.72 13.56
C VAL A 157 4.46 6.21 13.60
N ASN A 158 3.53 7.12 13.29
CA ASN A 158 3.86 8.52 13.03
C ASN A 158 2.75 9.56 13.35
N ASP A 159 1.85 9.34 14.27
CA ASP A 159 0.74 10.28 14.59
C ASP A 159 -0.04 10.80 13.36
N GLU A 160 -0.14 9.95 12.34
CA GLU A 160 -0.69 10.28 11.03
C GLU A 160 -2.15 10.75 11.12
N GLU A 161 -2.93 10.13 12.00
CA GLU A 161 -4.34 10.48 12.22
C GLU A 161 -4.49 11.91 12.72
N ARG A 162 -3.64 12.33 13.68
CA ARG A 162 -3.64 13.70 14.18
C ARG A 162 -3.21 14.70 13.13
N LEU A 163 -2.23 14.32 12.30
CA LEU A 163 -1.77 15.17 11.21
C LEU A 163 -2.85 15.32 10.15
N PHE A 164 -3.48 14.23 9.73
CA PHE A 164 -4.59 14.28 8.78
C PHE A 164 -5.78 15.09 9.31
N ALA A 165 -6.13 14.92 10.58
CA ALA A 165 -7.17 15.73 11.23
C ALA A 165 -6.85 17.23 11.20
N ARG A 166 -5.59 17.62 11.49
CA ARG A 166 -5.14 19.02 11.40
C ARG A 166 -5.18 19.57 9.97
N LEU A 167 -4.75 18.76 8.98
CA LEU A 167 -4.77 19.17 7.57
C LEU A 167 -6.21 19.36 7.08
N ARG A 168 -7.11 18.44 7.43
CA ARG A 168 -8.55 18.58 7.14
C ARG A 168 -9.18 19.79 7.82
N GLY A 169 -8.84 20.02 9.08
CA GLY A 169 -9.30 21.20 9.84
C GLY A 169 -8.84 22.54 9.25
N ARG A 170 -7.78 22.55 8.45
CA ARG A 170 -7.31 23.70 7.66
C ARG A 170 -7.91 23.76 6.24
N GLY A 171 -8.92 22.94 5.95
CA GLY A 171 -9.61 22.92 4.66
C GLY A 171 -8.87 22.19 3.53
N LEU A 172 -7.76 21.47 3.83
CA LEU A 172 -7.07 20.67 2.83
C LEU A 172 -7.91 19.44 2.48
N LYS A 173 -8.17 19.27 1.19
CA LYS A 173 -8.96 18.17 0.60
C LYS A 173 -8.09 17.31 -0.32
N GLY A 174 -8.61 16.13 -0.70
CA GLY A 174 -7.93 15.20 -1.61
C GLY A 174 -6.91 14.33 -0.89
N ASP A 175 -5.86 13.94 -1.60
CA ASP A 175 -4.88 12.96 -1.18
C ASP A 175 -3.91 13.53 -0.13
N LEU A 176 -4.24 13.36 1.13
CA LEU A 176 -3.46 13.92 2.25
C LEU A 176 -2.04 13.34 2.35
N TRP A 177 -1.79 12.14 1.82
CA TRP A 177 -0.47 11.54 1.77
C TRP A 177 0.56 12.41 1.01
N ARG A 178 0.13 13.22 0.05
CA ARG A 178 0.99 14.19 -0.67
C ARG A 178 1.63 15.21 0.27
N TYR A 179 0.92 15.60 1.31
CA TYR A 179 1.41 16.60 2.26
C TYR A 179 2.26 15.97 3.36
N VAL A 180 1.95 14.74 3.76
CA VAL A 180 2.67 14.05 4.84
C VAL A 180 4.10 13.74 4.46
N SER A 181 4.32 13.24 3.24
CA SER A 181 5.67 12.94 2.75
C SER A 181 6.55 14.19 2.69
N ARG A 182 6.00 15.33 2.24
CA ARG A 182 6.72 16.62 2.19
C ARG A 182 7.08 17.14 3.58
N LEU A 183 6.19 17.02 4.54
CA LEU A 183 6.43 17.47 5.91
C LEU A 183 7.49 16.63 6.64
N ARG A 184 7.56 15.33 6.34
CA ARG A 184 8.59 14.45 6.91
C ARG A 184 9.97 14.71 6.31
N LEU A 185 10.06 14.88 5.00
CA LEU A 185 11.29 15.26 4.32
C LEU A 185 11.82 16.60 4.86
N GLY A 186 10.94 17.59 5.06
CA GLY A 186 11.33 18.88 5.65
C GLY A 186 11.85 18.75 7.09
N ARG A 187 11.27 17.86 7.91
CA ARG A 187 11.75 17.60 9.28
C ARG A 187 13.06 16.82 9.31
N ALA A 188 13.26 15.87 8.41
CA ALA A 188 14.51 15.12 8.31
C ALA A 188 15.67 16.02 7.85
N LEU A 189 15.41 16.96 6.94
CA LEU A 189 16.41 17.95 6.52
C LEU A 189 16.73 18.94 7.65
N ALA A 190 15.73 19.45 8.36
CA ALA A 190 15.92 20.36 9.50
C ALA A 190 16.56 19.71 10.75
N ALA A 191 16.57 18.39 10.85
CA ALA A 191 17.24 17.65 11.93
C ALA A 191 18.68 17.25 11.57
N ALA A 192 19.07 17.44 10.31
CA ALA A 192 20.42 17.15 9.82
C ALA A 192 21.30 18.41 9.68
N GLU A 193 20.72 19.62 9.91
CA GLU A 193 21.40 20.90 10.09
C GLU A 193 21.67 21.19 11.59
#